data_0982a8327bd4e14e074c3666367eaa0f
#
_entry.id   0982a8327bd4e14e074c3666367eaa0f
#
_cell.length_a   1.000
_cell.length_b   1.000
_cell.length_c   1.000
_cell.angle_alpha   90.00
_cell.angle_beta   90.00
_cell.angle_gamma   90.00
#
_symmetry.space_group_name_H-M   'P 1'
#
loop_
_entity.id
_entity.type
_entity.pdbx_description
1 polymer ?
#
loop_
_entity_poly.entity_id
_entity_poly.type
_entity_poly.pdbx_seq_one_letter_code
_entity_poly.pdbx_strand_id
1 'polypeptide(L)'
;MKRFSQVRQIAAALALSAAALGSHAAVAAPVKNVVLVHGYFADGSGWQAVSNILTRDGYKVSVVQQPETSFDDDVKATRRVVDAQDGPSILVGHSYGGAVITEAGNDDKVAGLVYVAAFQPDTGESPLDLTKKTPPATKAIKATEDGHLYFDEASFHADFAADVPAAEAKFMAISQVTPAAQSFGVPITHAAWRTKPSWAVVATADRAINPELERFMTQRAGSKTIELKSSHVAYISHPADVAKLIEQAARGAGKE
;
A
#
# COMPACT_ATOMS: atom_id res chain seq x y z
N MET A 1 88.75 -10.00 -43.48
CA MET A 1 87.64 -9.32 -44.13
C MET A 1 86.40 -9.70 -43.30
N LYS A 2 85.89 -8.77 -42.47
CA LYS A 2 84.84 -9.02 -41.49
C LYS A 2 83.57 -8.37 -42.01
N ARG A 3 82.46 -9.16 -42.16
CA ARG A 3 81.12 -8.64 -42.46
C ARG A 3 80.40 -8.53 -41.15
N PHE A 4 79.96 -7.33 -40.83
CA PHE A 4 79.03 -7.06 -39.70
C PHE A 4 77.61 -7.27 -40.15
N SER A 5 76.91 -8.16 -39.44
CA SER A 5 75.44 -8.37 -39.55
C SER A 5 74.73 -7.48 -38.53
N GLN A 6 73.90 -6.59 -39.03
CA GLN A 6 73.01 -5.80 -38.17
C GLN A 6 71.74 -6.57 -37.93
N VAL A 7 71.46 -6.87 -36.66
CA VAL A 7 70.20 -7.43 -36.21
C VAL A 7 69.26 -6.25 -35.93
N ARG A 8 68.18 -6.14 -36.69
CA ARG A 8 67.09 -5.20 -36.44
C ARG A 8 66.21 -5.79 -35.37
N GLN A 9 66.10 -5.14 -34.19
CA GLN A 9 65.13 -5.40 -33.17
C GLN A 9 63.80 -4.71 -33.56
N ILE A 10 62.77 -5.51 -33.81
CA ILE A 10 61.37 -5.02 -33.97
C ILE A 10 60.77 -5.06 -32.61
N ALA A 11 60.50 -3.88 -31.98
CA ALA A 11 59.72 -3.74 -30.77
C ALA A 11 58.22 -3.79 -31.14
N ALA A 12 57.56 -4.88 -30.77
CA ALA A 12 56.12 -4.99 -30.88
C ALA A 12 55.46 -4.29 -29.67
N ALA A 13 54.85 -3.14 -29.90
CA ALA A 13 54.02 -2.46 -28.90
C ALA A 13 52.66 -3.16 -28.84
N LEU A 14 52.39 -3.93 -27.78
CA LEU A 14 51.05 -4.42 -27.44
C LEU A 14 50.27 -3.27 -26.83
N ALA A 15 49.33 -2.71 -27.57
CA ALA A 15 48.31 -1.81 -27.04
C ALA A 15 47.25 -2.64 -26.30
N LEU A 16 47.28 -2.65 -24.97
CA LEU A 16 46.19 -3.15 -24.15
C LEU A 16 45.02 -2.14 -24.23
N SER A 17 44.05 -2.42 -25.07
CA SER A 17 42.76 -1.74 -25.04
C SER A 17 41.97 -2.27 -23.84
N ALA A 18 41.98 -1.56 -22.71
CA ALA A 18 41.10 -1.80 -21.59
C ALA A 18 39.70 -1.38 -22.01
N ALA A 19 38.86 -2.34 -22.45
CA ALA A 19 37.43 -2.14 -22.60
C ALA A 19 36.82 -1.97 -21.21
N ALA A 20 36.55 -0.73 -20.83
CA ALA A 20 35.75 -0.42 -19.66
C ALA A 20 34.31 -0.90 -19.94
N LEU A 21 34.03 -2.13 -19.52
CA LEU A 21 32.65 -2.62 -19.40
C LEU A 21 31.96 -1.80 -18.31
N GLY A 22 31.37 -0.69 -18.70
CA GLY A 22 30.48 0.04 -17.84
C GLY A 22 29.31 -0.87 -17.48
N SER A 23 29.28 -1.37 -16.25
CA SER A 23 28.11 -2.04 -15.68
C SER A 23 26.96 -1.04 -15.65
N HIS A 24 26.18 -0.99 -16.71
CA HIS A 24 24.88 -0.36 -16.67
C HIS A 24 24.05 -1.22 -15.71
N ALA A 25 23.88 -0.75 -14.48
CA ALA A 25 22.88 -1.32 -13.59
C ALA A 25 21.57 -1.31 -14.35
N ALA A 26 21.07 -2.48 -14.71
CA ALA A 26 19.78 -2.59 -15.37
C ALA A 26 18.73 -2.00 -14.43
N VAL A 27 18.10 -0.91 -14.83
CA VAL A 27 16.97 -0.35 -14.08
C VAL A 27 15.91 -1.43 -14.11
N ALA A 28 15.60 -2.01 -12.95
CA ALA A 28 14.57 -3.02 -12.85
C ALA A 28 13.25 -2.49 -13.44
N ALA A 29 12.54 -3.33 -14.17
CA ALA A 29 11.28 -2.94 -14.78
C ALA A 29 10.25 -2.58 -13.67
N PRO A 30 9.39 -1.57 -13.90
CA PRO A 30 8.35 -1.22 -12.94
C PRO A 30 7.46 -2.43 -12.63
N VAL A 31 7.07 -2.56 -11.37
CA VAL A 31 6.06 -3.55 -10.94
C VAL A 31 4.75 -3.27 -11.67
N LYS A 32 4.11 -4.29 -12.24
CA LYS A 32 2.90 -4.13 -13.05
C LYS A 32 1.62 -4.58 -12.37
N ASN A 33 1.72 -5.42 -11.36
CA ASN A 33 0.57 -5.90 -10.61
C ASN A 33 0.28 -4.99 -9.41
N VAL A 34 -0.97 -4.61 -9.23
CA VAL A 34 -1.47 -3.84 -8.09
C VAL A 34 -2.63 -4.59 -7.46
N VAL A 35 -2.54 -4.84 -6.16
CA VAL A 35 -3.58 -5.52 -5.38
C VAL A 35 -4.16 -4.53 -4.38
N LEU A 36 -5.44 -4.22 -4.51
CA LEU A 36 -6.17 -3.23 -3.72
C LEU A 36 -6.98 -3.92 -2.62
N VAL A 37 -6.83 -3.46 -1.38
CA VAL A 37 -7.43 -4.04 -0.18
C VAL A 37 -8.24 -2.95 0.54
N HIS A 38 -9.57 -3.18 0.69
CA HIS A 38 -10.47 -2.23 1.35
C HIS A 38 -10.33 -2.26 2.88
N GLY A 39 -10.94 -1.30 3.55
CA GLY A 39 -11.05 -1.26 5.01
C GLY A 39 -12.44 -1.62 5.49
N TYR A 40 -12.67 -1.52 6.78
CA TYR A 40 -13.97 -1.71 7.42
C TYR A 40 -15.03 -0.74 6.89
N PHE A 41 -16.30 -1.14 6.97
CA PHE A 41 -17.47 -0.35 6.55
C PHE A 41 -17.50 -0.03 5.05
N ALA A 42 -16.66 -0.72 4.26
CA ALA A 42 -16.52 -0.56 2.82
C ALA A 42 -16.35 -1.94 2.17
N ASP A 43 -16.29 -1.96 0.85
CA ASP A 43 -15.96 -3.13 0.05
C ASP A 43 -15.03 -2.76 -1.11
N GLY A 44 -14.70 -3.74 -1.94
CA GLY A 44 -13.80 -3.51 -3.06
C GLY A 44 -14.34 -2.55 -4.14
N SER A 45 -15.63 -2.27 -4.17
CA SER A 45 -16.22 -1.37 -5.19
C SER A 45 -15.74 0.07 -5.08
N GLY A 46 -15.41 0.52 -3.86
CA GLY A 46 -14.85 1.85 -3.64
C GLY A 46 -13.55 2.11 -4.41
N TRP A 47 -12.81 1.07 -4.77
CA TRP A 47 -11.58 1.19 -5.56
C TRP A 47 -11.79 1.41 -7.05
N GLN A 48 -13.04 1.47 -7.55
CA GLN A 48 -13.34 1.50 -8.98
C GLN A 48 -12.63 2.64 -9.72
N ALA A 49 -12.65 3.86 -9.19
CA ALA A 49 -12.02 5.00 -9.85
C ALA A 49 -10.50 4.86 -9.96
N VAL A 50 -9.83 4.45 -8.88
CA VAL A 50 -8.38 4.17 -8.86
C VAL A 50 -8.04 3.03 -9.81
N SER A 51 -8.80 1.93 -9.77
CA SER A 51 -8.62 0.78 -10.66
C SER A 51 -8.71 1.16 -12.13
N ASN A 52 -9.69 1.98 -12.51
CA ASN A 52 -9.86 2.45 -13.89
C ASN A 52 -8.65 3.29 -14.36
N ILE A 53 -8.11 4.17 -13.50
CA ILE A 53 -6.93 4.98 -13.82
C ILE A 53 -5.72 4.05 -14.03
N LEU A 54 -5.42 3.20 -13.07
CA LEU A 54 -4.27 2.29 -13.13
C LEU A 54 -4.33 1.33 -14.32
N THR A 55 -5.53 0.79 -14.62
CA THR A 55 -5.73 -0.10 -15.78
C THR A 55 -5.48 0.61 -17.10
N ARG A 56 -6.00 1.84 -17.26
CA ARG A 56 -5.73 2.69 -18.43
C ARG A 56 -4.23 2.96 -18.60
N ASP A 57 -3.51 3.11 -17.47
CA ASP A 57 -2.09 3.43 -17.46
C ASP A 57 -1.19 2.16 -17.52
N GLY A 58 -1.83 0.99 -17.82
CA GLY A 58 -1.16 -0.27 -18.16
C GLY A 58 -0.75 -1.15 -16.98
N TYR A 59 -1.38 -0.97 -15.82
CA TYR A 59 -1.23 -1.86 -14.66
C TYR A 59 -2.30 -2.96 -14.70
N LYS A 60 -1.94 -4.13 -14.15
CA LYS A 60 -2.86 -5.22 -13.86
C LYS A 60 -3.39 -5.02 -12.44
N VAL A 61 -4.68 -4.74 -12.32
CA VAL A 61 -5.31 -4.45 -11.03
C VAL A 61 -6.16 -5.62 -10.58
N SER A 62 -5.98 -6.03 -9.35
CA SER A 62 -6.83 -6.99 -8.65
C SER A 62 -7.38 -6.34 -7.37
N VAL A 63 -8.64 -6.61 -7.06
CA VAL A 63 -9.30 -6.09 -5.85
C VAL A 63 -9.64 -7.26 -4.95
N VAL A 64 -9.20 -7.19 -3.70
CA VAL A 64 -9.53 -8.19 -2.68
C VAL A 64 -10.92 -7.88 -2.14
N GLN A 65 -11.75 -8.90 -2.03
CA GLN A 65 -12.96 -8.87 -1.22
C GLN A 65 -12.67 -9.60 0.09
N GLN A 66 -12.50 -8.84 1.15
CA GLN A 66 -12.24 -9.37 2.48
C GLN A 66 -13.55 -9.93 3.06
N PRO A 67 -13.52 -11.11 3.70
CA PRO A 67 -14.70 -11.64 4.36
C PRO A 67 -15.05 -10.89 5.66
N GLU A 68 -14.08 -10.21 6.27
CA GLU A 68 -14.19 -9.45 7.52
C GLU A 68 -14.72 -10.28 8.71
N THR A 69 -14.56 -11.61 8.64
CA THR A 69 -14.94 -12.56 9.69
C THR A 69 -13.85 -12.75 10.74
N SER A 70 -12.59 -12.63 10.33
CA SER A 70 -11.42 -12.61 11.20
C SER A 70 -10.23 -11.97 10.48
N PHE A 71 -9.25 -11.46 11.26
CA PHE A 71 -8.02 -10.90 10.69
C PHE A 71 -7.26 -11.94 9.84
N ASP A 72 -7.20 -13.19 10.30
CA ASP A 72 -6.54 -14.28 9.59
C ASP A 72 -7.22 -14.60 8.26
N ASP A 73 -8.55 -14.58 8.19
CA ASP A 73 -9.30 -14.81 6.96
C ASP A 73 -9.07 -13.68 5.95
N ASP A 74 -8.99 -12.42 6.41
CA ASP A 74 -8.70 -11.26 5.57
C ASP A 74 -7.28 -11.31 5.00
N VAL A 75 -6.30 -11.68 5.83
CA VAL A 75 -4.91 -11.92 5.39
C VAL A 75 -4.84 -13.06 4.38
N LYS A 76 -5.54 -14.18 4.62
CA LYS A 76 -5.60 -15.31 3.68
C LYS A 76 -6.26 -14.92 2.35
N ALA A 77 -7.35 -14.14 2.40
CA ALA A 77 -8.01 -13.65 1.19
C ALA A 77 -7.06 -12.77 0.37
N THR A 78 -6.30 -11.89 1.02
CA THR A 78 -5.30 -11.04 0.39
C THR A 78 -4.16 -11.87 -0.22
N ARG A 79 -3.57 -12.80 0.52
CA ARG A 79 -2.50 -13.69 0.03
C ARG A 79 -2.95 -14.51 -1.18
N ARG A 80 -4.17 -15.04 -1.19
CA ARG A 80 -4.72 -15.77 -2.34
C ARG A 80 -4.71 -14.94 -3.62
N VAL A 81 -5.02 -13.63 -3.52
CA VAL A 81 -4.97 -12.73 -4.67
C VAL A 81 -3.54 -12.42 -5.08
N VAL A 82 -2.61 -12.25 -4.13
CA VAL A 82 -1.17 -12.06 -4.40
C VAL A 82 -0.59 -13.29 -5.09
N ASP A 83 -0.89 -14.49 -4.59
CA ASP A 83 -0.39 -15.77 -5.16
C ASP A 83 -0.80 -15.95 -6.62
N ALA A 84 -1.99 -15.47 -6.98
CA ALA A 84 -2.52 -15.56 -8.34
C ALA A 84 -1.86 -14.58 -9.32
N GLN A 85 -1.03 -13.63 -8.85
CA GLN A 85 -0.34 -12.69 -9.75
C GLN A 85 0.79 -13.37 -10.52
N ASP A 86 1.01 -12.92 -11.76
CA ASP A 86 2.04 -13.43 -12.67
C ASP A 86 3.44 -12.82 -12.43
N GLY A 87 3.60 -12.01 -11.39
CA GLY A 87 4.84 -11.34 -11.02
C GLY A 87 4.73 -10.54 -9.74
N PRO A 88 5.75 -9.74 -9.40
CA PRO A 88 5.75 -8.93 -8.20
C PRO A 88 4.61 -7.91 -8.21
N SER A 89 4.07 -7.63 -7.01
CA SER A 89 2.88 -6.81 -6.81
C SER A 89 3.13 -5.66 -5.84
N ILE A 90 2.44 -4.55 -6.03
CA ILE A 90 2.25 -3.51 -5.01
C ILE A 90 0.95 -3.84 -4.28
N LEU A 91 1.03 -4.01 -2.95
CA LEU A 91 -0.15 -4.09 -2.08
C LEU A 91 -0.58 -2.70 -1.65
N VAL A 92 -1.86 -2.40 -1.80
CA VAL A 92 -2.45 -1.11 -1.40
C VAL A 92 -3.54 -1.37 -0.40
N GLY A 93 -3.44 -0.80 0.81
CA GLY A 93 -4.44 -0.98 1.87
C GLY A 93 -5.06 0.35 2.28
N HIS A 94 -6.39 0.38 2.35
CA HIS A 94 -7.15 1.48 2.92
C HIS A 94 -7.56 1.14 4.36
N SER A 95 -7.43 2.09 5.28
CA SER A 95 -7.94 1.96 6.66
C SER A 95 -7.44 0.68 7.36
N TYR A 96 -8.32 -0.18 7.85
CA TYR A 96 -8.01 -1.52 8.38
C TYR A 96 -7.25 -2.39 7.39
N GLY A 97 -7.52 -2.25 6.08
CA GLY A 97 -6.76 -2.95 5.03
C GLY A 97 -5.26 -2.67 5.10
N GLY A 98 -4.84 -1.56 5.70
CA GLY A 98 -3.43 -1.28 5.99
C GLY A 98 -2.80 -2.27 6.98
N ALA A 99 -3.53 -2.67 8.02
CA ALA A 99 -3.08 -3.73 8.93
C ALA A 99 -3.00 -5.08 8.20
N VAL A 100 -3.98 -5.37 7.34
CA VAL A 100 -3.99 -6.61 6.53
C VAL A 100 -2.79 -6.67 5.60
N ILE A 101 -2.48 -5.59 4.87
CA ILE A 101 -1.30 -5.57 3.98
C ILE A 101 0.02 -5.58 4.76
N THR A 102 0.04 -5.06 5.99
CA THR A 102 1.22 -5.13 6.85
C THR A 102 1.59 -6.57 7.18
N GLU A 103 0.60 -7.44 7.42
CA GLU A 103 0.82 -8.87 7.68
C GLU A 103 1.00 -9.67 6.38
N ALA A 104 0.14 -9.46 5.38
CA ALA A 104 0.19 -10.18 4.11
C ALA A 104 1.41 -9.84 3.26
N GLY A 105 1.97 -8.62 3.44
CA GLY A 105 3.08 -8.09 2.66
C GLY A 105 4.43 -8.76 2.88
N ASN A 106 4.53 -9.71 3.82
CA ASN A 106 5.74 -10.51 4.02
C ASN A 106 5.95 -11.56 2.92
N ASP A 107 5.02 -11.70 1.98
CA ASP A 107 5.13 -12.58 0.83
C ASP A 107 6.23 -12.09 -0.14
N ASP A 108 6.98 -13.03 -0.73
CA ASP A 108 8.08 -12.72 -1.67
C ASP A 108 7.59 -12.05 -2.97
N LYS A 109 6.33 -12.30 -3.37
CA LYS A 109 5.71 -11.62 -4.50
C LYS A 109 5.32 -10.17 -4.22
N VAL A 110 5.39 -9.69 -2.97
CA VAL A 110 5.11 -8.29 -2.64
C VAL A 110 6.38 -7.47 -2.73
N ALA A 111 6.42 -6.53 -3.67
CA ALA A 111 7.56 -5.64 -3.90
C ALA A 111 7.49 -4.34 -3.08
N GLY A 112 6.31 -3.91 -2.66
CA GLY A 112 6.13 -2.68 -1.90
C GLY A 112 4.70 -2.50 -1.42
N LEU A 113 4.52 -1.55 -0.49
CA LEU A 113 3.28 -1.33 0.25
C LEU A 113 2.81 0.12 0.10
N VAL A 114 1.51 0.32 -0.09
CA VAL A 114 0.90 1.65 -0.12
C VAL A 114 -0.24 1.72 0.89
N TYR A 115 -0.17 2.67 1.80
CA TYR A 115 -1.15 2.91 2.86
C TYR A 115 -1.98 4.14 2.51
N VAL A 116 -3.30 4.02 2.44
CA VAL A 116 -4.20 5.12 2.07
C VAL A 116 -5.16 5.38 3.23
N ALA A 117 -4.96 6.49 3.97
CA ALA A 117 -5.72 6.78 5.19
C ALA A 117 -5.84 5.53 6.08
N ALA A 118 -4.70 4.92 6.45
CA ALA A 118 -4.66 3.54 6.87
C ALA A 118 -3.82 3.27 8.11
N PHE A 119 -4.17 2.20 8.82
CA PHE A 119 -3.34 1.66 9.89
C PHE A 119 -2.06 1.04 9.31
N GLN A 120 -0.92 1.40 9.94
CA GLN A 120 0.40 0.85 9.63
C GLN A 120 1.05 0.38 10.96
N PRO A 121 0.49 -0.68 11.56
CA PRO A 121 0.97 -1.17 12.86
C PRO A 121 2.34 -1.81 12.75
N ASP A 122 3.05 -1.82 13.87
CA ASP A 122 4.30 -2.53 14.03
C ASP A 122 4.07 -3.95 14.57
N THR A 123 5.10 -4.78 14.56
CA THR A 123 5.08 -6.10 15.19
C THR A 123 4.65 -6.00 16.66
N GLY A 124 3.65 -6.77 17.04
CA GLY A 124 3.04 -6.76 18.37
C GLY A 124 1.99 -5.67 18.59
N GLU A 125 1.72 -4.79 17.62
CA GLU A 125 0.65 -3.79 17.70
C GLU A 125 -0.60 -4.24 16.92
N SER A 126 -1.77 -3.88 17.43
CA SER A 126 -3.04 -3.98 16.72
C SER A 126 -3.58 -2.58 16.36
N PRO A 127 -4.50 -2.46 15.38
CA PRO A 127 -5.23 -1.21 15.14
C PRO A 127 -5.90 -0.67 16.41
N LEU A 128 -6.46 -1.56 17.24
CA LEU A 128 -7.08 -1.18 18.50
C LEU A 128 -6.10 -0.54 19.49
N ASP A 129 -4.86 -1.06 19.58
CA ASP A 129 -3.85 -0.50 20.48
C ASP A 129 -3.40 0.89 20.02
N LEU A 130 -3.32 1.10 18.71
CA LEU A 130 -2.99 2.39 18.11
C LEU A 130 -4.09 3.43 18.37
N THR A 131 -5.36 3.06 18.19
CA THR A 131 -6.50 3.96 18.47
C THR A 131 -6.68 4.30 19.95
N LYS A 132 -6.28 3.42 20.88
CA LYS A 132 -6.25 3.72 22.30
C LYS A 132 -5.23 4.83 22.63
N LYS A 133 -4.08 4.85 21.93
CA LYS A 133 -3.03 5.89 22.12
C LYS A 133 -3.48 7.23 21.53
N THR A 134 -4.11 7.21 20.35
CA THR A 134 -4.57 8.41 19.62
C THR A 134 -5.97 8.15 19.08
N PRO A 135 -7.02 8.46 19.87
CA PRO A 135 -8.40 8.15 19.51
C PRO A 135 -8.87 8.86 18.24
N PRO A 136 -9.79 8.25 17.47
CA PRO A 136 -10.46 8.89 16.35
C PRO A 136 -11.32 10.08 16.83
N ALA A 137 -11.58 11.01 15.93
CA ALA A 137 -12.48 12.13 16.20
C ALA A 137 -13.96 11.72 16.21
N THR A 138 -14.32 10.71 15.41
CA THR A 138 -15.68 10.17 15.37
C THR A 138 -16.00 9.35 16.61
N LYS A 139 -17.28 9.31 16.97
CA LYS A 139 -17.89 8.38 17.95
C LYS A 139 -18.98 7.52 17.31
N ALA A 140 -19.02 7.52 15.98
CA ALA A 140 -20.07 6.88 15.22
C ALA A 140 -19.84 5.38 14.98
N ILE A 141 -18.67 4.83 15.32
CA ILE A 141 -18.42 3.39 15.26
C ILE A 141 -19.05 2.74 16.47
N LYS A 142 -19.97 1.81 16.22
CA LYS A 142 -20.77 1.11 17.22
C LYS A 142 -20.63 -0.40 17.04
N ALA A 143 -20.91 -1.15 18.12
CA ALA A 143 -20.96 -2.60 18.11
C ALA A 143 -22.41 -3.10 18.13
N THR A 144 -22.66 -4.20 17.41
CA THR A 144 -23.89 -4.99 17.52
C THR A 144 -23.81 -5.95 18.71
N GLU A 145 -24.94 -6.52 19.13
CA GLU A 145 -24.99 -7.48 20.24
C GLU A 145 -24.22 -8.78 19.93
N ASP A 146 -24.12 -9.16 18.65
CA ASP A 146 -23.42 -10.35 18.19
C ASP A 146 -21.94 -10.11 17.86
N GLY A 147 -21.39 -8.92 18.22
CA GLY A 147 -19.95 -8.64 18.18
C GLY A 147 -19.43 -8.15 16.84
N HIS A 148 -20.27 -7.59 15.98
CA HIS A 148 -19.86 -6.90 14.77
C HIS A 148 -19.80 -5.38 14.98
N LEU A 149 -19.05 -4.69 14.12
CA LEU A 149 -19.00 -3.22 14.12
C LEU A 149 -19.80 -2.66 12.94
N TYR A 150 -20.37 -1.49 13.15
CA TYR A 150 -20.98 -0.69 12.09
C TYR A 150 -20.70 0.79 12.32
N PHE A 151 -20.74 1.56 11.26
CA PHE A 151 -20.69 3.01 11.32
C PHE A 151 -22.12 3.56 11.28
N ASP A 152 -22.47 4.41 12.24
CA ASP A 152 -23.81 5.00 12.32
C ASP A 152 -24.15 5.77 11.05
N GLU A 153 -25.26 5.40 10.37
CA GLU A 153 -25.64 5.95 9.07
C GLU A 153 -25.84 7.47 9.10
N ALA A 154 -26.38 8.01 10.20
CA ALA A 154 -26.62 9.44 10.31
C ALA A 154 -25.33 10.26 10.36
N SER A 155 -24.25 9.67 10.82
CA SER A 155 -22.92 10.29 10.93
C SER A 155 -21.98 9.91 9.78
N PHE A 156 -22.33 8.91 8.97
CA PHE A 156 -21.42 8.32 7.97
C PHE A 156 -20.89 9.36 6.99
N HIS A 157 -21.75 10.18 6.41
CA HIS A 157 -21.29 11.22 5.48
C HIS A 157 -20.32 12.19 6.16
N ALA A 158 -20.70 12.75 7.32
CA ALA A 158 -19.87 13.77 7.98
C ALA A 158 -18.54 13.24 8.54
N ASP A 159 -18.51 11.99 9.01
CA ASP A 159 -17.38 11.44 9.75
C ASP A 159 -16.53 10.43 8.97
N PHE A 160 -17.07 9.87 7.86
CA PHE A 160 -16.37 8.87 7.06
C PHE A 160 -16.11 9.35 5.63
N ALA A 161 -17.08 9.99 4.98
CA ALA A 161 -17.06 10.32 3.54
C ALA A 161 -17.48 11.78 3.27
N ALA A 162 -16.94 12.74 4.05
CA ALA A 162 -17.40 14.14 4.04
C ALA A 162 -17.17 14.88 2.71
N ASP A 163 -16.24 14.46 1.90
CA ASP A 163 -15.86 15.02 0.60
C ASP A 163 -16.36 14.20 -0.60
N VAL A 164 -17.25 13.24 -0.34
CA VAL A 164 -17.95 12.45 -1.36
C VAL A 164 -19.37 13.02 -1.55
N PRO A 165 -19.98 12.98 -2.76
CA PRO A 165 -21.35 13.42 -2.95
C PRO A 165 -22.32 12.74 -1.98
N ALA A 166 -23.23 13.52 -1.38
CA ALA A 166 -24.12 13.03 -0.31
C ALA A 166 -24.94 11.79 -0.70
N ALA A 167 -25.38 11.70 -1.95
CA ALA A 167 -26.12 10.54 -2.45
C ALA A 167 -25.27 9.26 -2.47
N GLU A 168 -24.00 9.39 -2.85
CA GLU A 168 -23.04 8.30 -2.85
C GLU A 168 -22.69 7.88 -1.42
N ALA A 169 -22.36 8.84 -0.56
CA ALA A 169 -22.09 8.58 0.86
C ALA A 169 -23.28 7.90 1.58
N LYS A 170 -24.53 8.29 1.21
CA LYS A 170 -25.73 7.62 1.72
C LYS A 170 -25.80 6.16 1.27
N PHE A 171 -25.47 5.87 0.01
CA PHE A 171 -25.47 4.49 -0.47
C PHE A 171 -24.35 3.68 0.21
N MET A 172 -23.16 4.24 0.37
CA MET A 172 -22.06 3.61 1.11
C MET A 172 -22.49 3.26 2.54
N ALA A 173 -23.18 4.16 3.22
CA ALA A 173 -23.64 3.93 4.60
C ALA A 173 -24.59 2.72 4.73
N ILE A 174 -25.54 2.57 3.80
CA ILE A 174 -26.51 1.45 3.83
C ILE A 174 -25.99 0.14 3.26
N SER A 175 -24.87 0.19 2.51
CA SER A 175 -24.23 -0.99 1.91
C SER A 175 -22.92 -1.39 2.61
N GLN A 176 -22.60 -0.76 3.73
CA GLN A 176 -21.39 -1.05 4.48
C GLN A 176 -21.32 -2.52 4.92
N VAL A 177 -20.12 -3.10 4.83
CA VAL A 177 -19.84 -4.40 5.44
C VAL A 177 -19.71 -4.21 6.96
N THR A 178 -20.24 -5.15 7.72
CA THR A 178 -20.18 -5.13 9.20
C THR A 178 -19.12 -6.13 9.68
N PRO A 179 -17.87 -5.68 9.96
CA PRO A 179 -16.77 -6.56 10.33
C PRO A 179 -16.92 -7.13 11.73
N ALA A 180 -16.33 -8.30 11.97
CA ALA A 180 -16.17 -8.87 13.29
C ALA A 180 -15.24 -7.99 14.15
N ALA A 181 -15.74 -7.44 15.26
CA ALA A 181 -15.01 -6.50 16.11
C ALA A 181 -13.68 -7.04 16.63
N GLN A 182 -13.58 -8.33 16.86
CA GLN A 182 -12.37 -8.99 17.35
C GLN A 182 -11.16 -8.85 16.42
N SER A 183 -11.38 -8.74 15.11
CA SER A 183 -10.32 -8.61 14.11
C SER A 183 -9.48 -7.35 14.31
N PHE A 184 -10.09 -6.28 14.83
CA PHE A 184 -9.43 -5.01 15.09
C PHE A 184 -8.39 -5.06 16.22
N GLY A 185 -8.51 -6.02 17.13
CA GLY A 185 -7.62 -6.23 18.27
C GLY A 185 -6.50 -7.25 18.05
N VAL A 186 -6.40 -7.83 16.85
CA VAL A 186 -5.35 -8.83 16.56
C VAL A 186 -4.03 -8.13 16.28
N PRO A 187 -2.94 -8.45 17.03
CA PRO A 187 -1.64 -7.84 16.81
C PRO A 187 -0.95 -8.39 15.56
N ILE A 188 -0.18 -7.53 14.89
CA ILE A 188 0.66 -7.92 13.75
C ILE A 188 1.80 -8.83 14.22
N THR A 189 2.04 -9.92 13.51
CA THR A 189 3.14 -10.84 13.83
C THR A 189 4.47 -10.42 13.18
N HIS A 190 4.42 -9.94 11.93
CA HIS A 190 5.58 -9.46 11.19
C HIS A 190 5.20 -8.23 10.37
N ALA A 191 5.71 -7.08 10.74
CA ALA A 191 5.44 -5.83 10.03
C ALA A 191 6.25 -5.74 8.73
N ALA A 192 5.61 -6.02 7.59
CA ALA A 192 6.26 -6.07 6.27
C ALA A 192 6.96 -4.76 5.88
N TRP A 193 6.49 -3.60 6.33
CA TRP A 193 7.12 -2.30 6.07
C TRP A 193 8.53 -2.15 6.70
N ARG A 194 8.93 -3.05 7.60
CA ARG A 194 10.30 -3.07 8.14
C ARG A 194 11.34 -3.57 7.13
N THR A 195 10.90 -4.32 6.14
CA THR A 195 11.77 -4.96 5.13
C THR A 195 11.41 -4.57 3.70
N LYS A 196 10.24 -3.96 3.49
CA LYS A 196 9.75 -3.57 2.17
C LYS A 196 9.56 -2.05 2.09
N PRO A 197 9.85 -1.42 0.96
CA PRO A 197 9.60 0.01 0.77
C PRO A 197 8.11 0.31 0.88
N SER A 198 7.77 1.47 1.47
CA SER A 198 6.39 1.86 1.68
C SER A 198 6.11 3.31 1.30
N TRP A 199 4.87 3.55 0.91
CA TRP A 199 4.30 4.85 0.57
C TRP A 199 3.00 5.05 1.32
N ALA A 200 2.61 6.30 1.55
CA ALA A 200 1.39 6.58 2.28
C ALA A 200 0.68 7.87 1.84
N VAL A 201 -0.64 7.84 1.94
CA VAL A 201 -1.51 9.00 1.90
C VAL A 201 -2.03 9.25 3.32
N VAL A 202 -1.76 10.42 3.87
CA VAL A 202 -2.39 10.93 5.10
C VAL A 202 -3.60 11.78 4.70
N ALA A 203 -4.77 11.43 5.21
CA ALA A 203 -6.01 12.18 4.98
C ALA A 203 -6.20 13.23 6.09
N THR A 204 -5.94 14.52 5.77
CA THR A 204 -5.82 15.57 6.81
C THR A 204 -7.15 15.98 7.47
N ALA A 205 -8.27 15.57 6.91
CA ALA A 205 -9.61 15.77 7.48
C ALA A 205 -10.28 14.45 7.89
N ASP A 206 -9.51 13.38 8.05
CA ASP A 206 -9.99 12.09 8.52
C ASP A 206 -10.50 12.17 9.96
N ARG A 207 -11.69 11.60 10.19
CA ARG A 207 -12.32 11.52 11.50
C ARG A 207 -12.42 10.08 12.01
N ALA A 208 -12.24 9.08 11.13
CA ALA A 208 -12.24 7.66 11.45
C ALA A 208 -10.86 7.17 11.94
N ILE A 209 -9.77 7.68 11.37
CA ILE A 209 -8.43 7.60 11.94
C ILE A 209 -7.96 9.01 12.23
N ASN A 210 -7.33 9.24 13.39
CA ASN A 210 -6.79 10.55 13.69
C ASN A 210 -5.59 10.85 12.76
N PRO A 211 -5.56 11.98 12.02
CA PRO A 211 -4.45 12.31 11.11
C PRO A 211 -3.07 12.33 11.80
N GLU A 212 -3.00 12.67 13.09
CA GLU A 212 -1.73 12.61 13.84
C GLU A 212 -1.27 11.15 14.06
N LEU A 213 -2.21 10.21 14.17
CA LEU A 213 -1.86 8.79 14.22
C LEU A 213 -1.34 8.30 12.86
N GLU A 214 -1.96 8.71 11.76
CA GLU A 214 -1.48 8.40 10.42
C GLU A 214 -0.06 8.94 10.20
N ARG A 215 0.20 10.21 10.57
CA ARG A 215 1.55 10.81 10.50
C ARG A 215 2.56 10.07 11.36
N PHE A 216 2.20 9.73 12.57
CA PHE A 216 3.07 8.96 13.47
C PHE A 216 3.47 7.61 12.86
N MET A 217 2.49 6.85 12.36
CA MET A 217 2.74 5.52 11.78
C MET A 217 3.61 5.60 10.52
N THR A 218 3.29 6.52 9.62
CA THR A 218 4.00 6.68 8.34
C THR A 218 5.42 7.22 8.53
N GLN A 219 5.62 8.14 9.47
CA GLN A 219 6.94 8.65 9.82
C GLN A 219 7.81 7.55 10.45
N ARG A 220 7.27 6.79 11.40
CA ARG A 220 7.96 5.67 12.04
C ARG A 220 8.41 4.63 11.03
N ALA A 221 7.58 4.34 10.04
CA ALA A 221 7.88 3.37 8.98
C ALA A 221 8.82 3.91 7.89
N GLY A 222 9.13 5.21 7.88
CA GLY A 222 9.91 5.84 6.82
C GLY A 222 9.17 5.85 5.47
N SER A 223 7.84 5.81 5.47
CA SER A 223 7.03 5.80 4.25
C SER A 223 7.19 7.10 3.45
N LYS A 224 7.26 7.00 2.13
CA LYS A 224 7.20 8.17 1.23
C LYS A 224 5.77 8.70 1.23
N THR A 225 5.51 9.76 1.99
CA THR A 225 4.17 10.22 2.34
C THR A 225 3.75 11.45 1.56
N ILE A 226 2.49 11.50 1.13
CA ILE A 226 1.79 12.71 0.69
C ILE A 226 0.62 12.97 1.65
N GLU A 227 0.22 14.23 1.79
CA GLU A 227 -0.98 14.61 2.54
C GLU A 227 -2.04 15.15 1.59
N LEU A 228 -3.28 14.70 1.75
CA LEU A 228 -4.43 15.18 0.99
C LEU A 228 -5.46 15.79 1.95
N LYS A 229 -6.06 16.91 1.54
CA LYS A 229 -7.20 17.47 2.26
C LYS A 229 -8.45 16.66 1.92
N SER A 230 -8.59 15.52 2.54
CA SER A 230 -9.61 14.52 2.27
C SER A 230 -10.21 14.00 3.57
N SER A 231 -11.44 13.51 3.48
CA SER A 231 -12.02 12.63 4.51
C SER A 231 -11.34 11.25 4.51
N HIS A 232 -11.86 10.31 5.28
CA HIS A 232 -11.31 8.95 5.39
C HIS A 232 -11.20 8.20 4.05
N VAL A 233 -12.04 8.52 3.07
CA VAL A 233 -12.12 7.80 1.78
C VAL A 233 -11.37 8.51 0.65
N ALA A 234 -10.12 8.91 0.90
CA ALA A 234 -9.27 9.61 -0.06
C ALA A 234 -9.17 8.92 -1.44
N TYR A 235 -9.27 7.60 -1.50
CA TYR A 235 -9.24 6.83 -2.75
C TYR A 235 -10.50 7.00 -3.61
N ILE A 236 -11.60 7.47 -3.00
CA ILE A 236 -12.85 7.81 -3.70
C ILE A 236 -12.83 9.29 -4.13
N SER A 237 -12.51 10.20 -3.21
CA SER A 237 -12.56 11.65 -3.46
C SER A 237 -11.35 12.20 -4.23
N HIS A 238 -10.17 11.55 -4.13
CA HIS A 238 -8.92 11.96 -4.76
C HIS A 238 -8.26 10.79 -5.54
N PRO A 239 -9.00 10.08 -6.42
CA PRO A 239 -8.51 8.85 -7.04
C PRO A 239 -7.27 9.05 -7.91
N ALA A 240 -7.12 10.24 -8.53
CA ALA A 240 -5.97 10.56 -9.38
C ALA A 240 -4.67 10.69 -8.55
N ASP A 241 -4.73 11.33 -7.39
CA ASP A 241 -3.56 11.50 -6.52
C ASP A 241 -3.15 10.15 -5.90
N VAL A 242 -4.13 9.35 -5.48
CA VAL A 242 -3.89 7.98 -4.97
C VAL A 242 -3.28 7.10 -6.05
N ALA A 243 -3.83 7.07 -7.27
CA ALA A 243 -3.28 6.31 -8.39
C ALA A 243 -1.83 6.73 -8.70
N LYS A 244 -1.56 8.03 -8.75
CA LYS A 244 -0.21 8.57 -8.98
C LYS A 244 0.79 8.09 -7.91
N LEU A 245 0.39 8.04 -6.64
CA LEU A 245 1.26 7.51 -5.57
C LEU A 245 1.51 6.00 -5.74
N ILE A 246 0.49 5.23 -6.11
CA ILE A 246 0.63 3.80 -6.41
C ILE A 246 1.59 3.57 -7.58
N GLU A 247 1.52 4.38 -8.63
CA GLU A 247 2.47 4.33 -9.73
C GLU A 247 3.89 4.69 -9.32
N GLN A 248 4.06 5.65 -8.42
CA GLN A 248 5.38 5.97 -7.85
C GLN A 248 5.94 4.78 -7.07
N ALA A 249 5.09 4.09 -6.30
CA ALA A 249 5.45 2.87 -5.60
C ALA A 249 5.88 1.76 -6.59
N ALA A 250 5.11 1.54 -7.64
CA ALA A 250 5.41 0.54 -8.68
C ALA A 250 6.73 0.79 -9.40
N ARG A 251 7.09 2.06 -9.63
CA ARG A 251 8.39 2.46 -10.20
C ARG A 251 9.52 2.41 -9.18
N GLY A 252 9.23 2.66 -7.91
CA GLY A 252 10.22 2.75 -6.82
C GLY A 252 10.63 1.40 -6.26
N ALA A 253 9.70 0.48 -6.11
CA ALA A 253 9.92 -0.85 -5.55
C ALA A 253 10.79 -1.77 -6.44
N GLY A 254 10.92 -1.47 -7.73
CA GLY A 254 11.80 -2.22 -8.64
C GLY A 254 13.26 -1.77 -8.64
N LYS A 255 13.67 -0.86 -7.76
CA LYS A 255 15.01 -0.23 -7.80
C LYS A 255 15.94 -0.62 -6.64
N GLU A 256 15.47 -1.47 -5.73
CA GLU A 256 16.24 -1.93 -4.57
C GLU A 256 16.74 -3.37 -4.71
#